data_4277f4d089949b46fe9d3e9ea97333d1
#
_entry.id   4277f4d089949b46fe9d3e9ea97333d1
#
_cell.length_a   1.000
_cell.length_b   1.000
_cell.length_c   1.000
_cell.angle_alpha   90.00
_cell.angle_beta   90.00
_cell.angle_gamma   90.00
#
_symmetry.space_group_name_H-M   'P 1'
#
loop_
_entity.id
_entity.type
_entity.pdbx_description
1 polymer ?
#
loop_
_entity_poly.entity_id
_entity_poly.type
_entity_poly.pdbx_seq_one_letter_code
_entity_poly.pdbx_strand_id
1 'polypeptide(L)'
;MEQENKVKNKHFYAVGLNYKKADAETRGKFSLTDQAKNDLLDHAKLDGIESLMAISTCNRTELYGLAEHPFQLISLLCKYSNGTVEDFQRVAYVHKNNEAVSHLFKVGTGMDSQILGDFEIISQVKTGFISAREKELTNNYFERLVNSVIQASKRIKN
;
A
#
# COMPACT_ATOMS: atom_id res chain seq x y z
N MET A 1 -1.34 6.48 -29.62
CA MET A 1 -1.05 5.03 -29.54
C MET A 1 -0.06 4.66 -28.45
N GLU A 2 1.10 5.30 -28.37
CA GLU A 2 2.06 5.03 -27.29
C GLU A 2 1.51 5.39 -25.90
N GLN A 3 0.75 6.48 -25.78
CA GLN A 3 0.14 6.87 -24.52
C GLN A 3 -0.96 5.90 -24.09
N GLU A 4 -1.75 5.41 -25.03
CA GLU A 4 -2.78 4.38 -24.74
C GLU A 4 -2.14 3.08 -24.28
N ASN A 5 -1.02 2.67 -24.89
CA ASN A 5 -0.30 1.47 -24.49
C ASN A 5 0.32 1.63 -23.10
N LYS A 6 0.82 2.83 -22.74
CA LYS A 6 1.34 3.10 -21.40
C LYS A 6 0.25 3.04 -20.34
N VAL A 7 -0.94 3.57 -20.62
CA VAL A 7 -2.10 3.50 -19.70
C VAL A 7 -2.56 2.05 -19.54
N LYS A 8 -2.61 1.29 -20.64
CA LYS A 8 -3.02 -0.11 -20.63
C LYS A 8 -2.04 -1.02 -19.88
N ASN A 9 -0.76 -0.60 -19.77
CA ASN A 9 0.27 -1.40 -19.09
C ASN A 9 0.36 -1.13 -17.59
N LYS A 10 -0.40 -0.18 -17.06
CA LYS A 10 -0.44 0.10 -15.64
C LYS A 10 -1.44 -0.80 -14.95
N HIS A 11 -1.03 -1.34 -13.80
CA HIS A 11 -1.85 -2.22 -13.00
C HIS A 11 -1.90 -1.71 -11.56
N PHE A 12 -2.97 -2.05 -10.88
CA PHE A 12 -3.08 -1.77 -9.46
C PHE A 12 -2.38 -2.88 -8.68
N TYR A 13 -1.41 -2.50 -7.85
CA TYR A 13 -0.64 -3.44 -7.02
C TYR A 13 -0.80 -3.14 -5.54
N ALA A 14 -0.77 -4.20 -4.75
CA ALA A 14 -0.54 -4.14 -3.31
C ALA A 14 0.73 -4.93 -3.04
N VAL A 15 1.77 -4.26 -2.57
CA VAL A 15 3.04 -4.91 -2.24
C VAL A 15 3.36 -4.66 -0.78
N GLY A 16 3.86 -5.66 -0.08
CA GLY A 16 4.19 -5.49 1.32
C GLY A 16 4.47 -6.79 2.05
N LEU A 17 4.50 -6.68 3.36
CA LEU A 17 4.69 -7.80 4.27
C LEU A 17 3.83 -7.60 5.51
N ASN A 18 3.50 -8.71 6.16
CA ASN A 18 2.71 -8.65 7.38
C ASN A 18 3.12 -9.78 8.35
N TYR A 19 2.44 -9.81 9.50
CA TYR A 19 2.72 -10.73 10.60
C TYR A 19 2.59 -12.22 10.24
N LYS A 20 1.92 -12.55 9.12
CA LYS A 20 1.70 -13.96 8.75
C LYS A 20 2.99 -14.65 8.29
N LYS A 21 3.88 -13.94 7.61
CA LYS A 21 5.14 -14.49 7.09
C LYS A 21 6.39 -13.85 7.66
N ALA A 22 6.28 -12.65 8.23
CA ALA A 22 7.43 -11.91 8.73
C ALA A 22 7.36 -11.76 10.24
N ASP A 23 8.42 -12.12 10.94
CA ASP A 23 8.49 -11.94 12.39
C ASP A 23 8.65 -10.45 12.74
N ALA A 24 8.58 -10.11 14.03
CA ALA A 24 8.62 -8.73 14.48
C ALA A 24 9.92 -8.02 14.10
N GLU A 25 11.05 -8.72 14.16
CA GLU A 25 12.33 -8.15 13.78
C GLU A 25 12.37 -7.79 12.29
N THR A 26 11.91 -8.70 11.45
CA THR A 26 11.84 -8.48 9.99
C THR A 26 10.87 -7.35 9.67
N ARG A 27 9.69 -7.34 10.30
CA ARG A 27 8.72 -6.24 10.10
C ARG A 27 9.33 -4.90 10.46
N GLY A 28 10.11 -4.84 11.55
CA GLY A 28 10.79 -3.61 11.98
C GLY A 28 11.78 -3.06 10.95
N LYS A 29 12.45 -3.96 10.22
CA LYS A 29 13.38 -3.53 9.16
C LYS A 29 12.66 -2.81 8.02
N PHE A 30 11.42 -3.17 7.74
CA PHE A 30 10.63 -2.61 6.64
C PHE A 30 9.65 -1.54 7.10
N SER A 31 9.60 -1.22 8.40
CA SER A 31 8.73 -0.16 8.88
C SER A 31 9.15 1.20 8.32
N LEU A 32 8.16 2.06 8.10
CA LEU A 32 8.37 3.39 7.55
C LEU A 32 7.91 4.42 8.60
N THR A 33 8.83 5.32 8.97
CA THR A 33 8.48 6.49 9.78
C THR A 33 7.59 7.43 8.95
N ASP A 34 6.94 8.39 9.58
CA ASP A 34 6.17 9.39 8.87
C ASP A 34 7.02 10.16 7.87
N GLN A 35 8.26 10.52 8.24
CA GLN A 35 9.18 11.18 7.33
C GLN A 35 9.56 10.28 6.15
N ALA A 36 9.82 9.01 6.40
CA ALA A 36 10.16 8.05 5.35
C ALA A 36 9.00 7.89 4.36
N LYS A 37 7.75 7.81 4.86
CA LYS A 37 6.56 7.75 3.99
C LYS A 37 6.45 8.99 3.12
N ASN A 38 6.67 10.17 3.68
CA ASN A 38 6.62 11.42 2.92
C ASN A 38 7.71 11.45 1.83
N ASP A 39 8.92 11.07 2.19
CA ASP A 39 10.04 11.04 1.24
C ASP A 39 9.80 10.04 0.12
N LEU A 40 9.24 8.87 0.47
CA LEU A 40 8.88 7.84 -0.50
C LEU A 40 7.82 8.35 -1.49
N LEU A 41 6.79 9.02 -0.99
CA LEU A 41 5.74 9.57 -1.84
C LEU A 41 6.27 10.67 -2.75
N ASP A 42 7.14 11.55 -2.24
CA ASP A 42 7.77 12.60 -3.05
C ASP A 42 8.61 11.98 -4.18
N HIS A 43 9.36 10.93 -3.88
CA HIS A 43 10.17 10.21 -4.87
C HIS A 43 9.27 9.57 -5.94
N ALA A 44 8.20 8.92 -5.50
CA ALA A 44 7.23 8.31 -6.42
C ALA A 44 6.65 9.34 -7.39
N LYS A 45 6.33 10.53 -6.89
CA LYS A 45 5.80 11.63 -7.70
C LYS A 45 6.81 12.03 -8.77
N LEU A 46 8.08 12.17 -8.40
CA LEU A 46 9.16 12.50 -9.34
C LEU A 46 9.35 11.42 -10.40
N ASP A 47 9.12 10.15 -10.03
CA ASP A 47 9.23 9.03 -10.97
C ASP A 47 8.00 8.89 -11.89
N GLY A 48 7.01 9.76 -11.73
CA GLY A 48 5.82 9.75 -12.58
C GLY A 48 4.76 8.74 -12.19
N ILE A 49 4.82 8.20 -10.97
CA ILE A 49 3.77 7.31 -10.47
C ILE A 49 2.49 8.12 -10.26
N GLU A 50 1.39 7.62 -10.80
CA GLU A 50 0.11 8.34 -10.82
C GLU A 50 -0.61 8.29 -9.48
N SER A 51 -0.61 7.13 -8.84
CA SER A 51 -1.26 6.99 -7.53
C SER A 51 -0.48 6.02 -6.66
N LEU A 52 -0.36 6.38 -5.38
CA LEU A 52 0.37 5.57 -4.42
C LEU A 52 0.03 6.02 -3.00
N MET A 53 -0.26 5.05 -2.12
CA MET A 53 -0.31 5.32 -0.70
C MET A 53 0.52 4.28 0.07
N ALA A 54 1.00 4.68 1.24
CA ALA A 54 1.82 3.84 2.10
C ALA A 54 1.15 3.67 3.45
N ILE A 55 1.17 2.45 3.96
CA ILE A 55 0.68 2.10 5.29
C ILE A 55 1.81 1.39 6.03
N SER A 56 2.11 1.80 7.26
CA SER A 56 3.11 1.13 8.08
C SER A 56 2.65 1.11 9.53
N THR A 57 2.41 -0.09 10.05
CA THR A 57 2.02 -0.35 11.43
C THR A 57 2.96 -1.38 12.03
N CYS A 58 2.78 -1.72 13.30
CA CYS A 58 3.59 -2.78 13.90
C CYS A 58 3.35 -4.16 13.26
N ASN A 59 2.23 -4.35 12.58
CA ASN A 59 1.83 -5.65 12.01
C ASN A 59 2.06 -5.74 10.50
N ARG A 60 2.25 -4.64 9.81
CA ARG A 60 2.40 -4.65 8.35
C ARG A 60 3.02 -3.36 7.82
N THR A 61 3.65 -3.47 6.66
CA THR A 61 4.04 -2.33 5.84
C THR A 61 3.61 -2.65 4.41
N GLU A 62 2.82 -1.76 3.80
CA GLU A 62 2.23 -2.00 2.48
C GLU A 62 2.23 -0.73 1.65
N LEU A 63 2.44 -0.91 0.35
CA LEU A 63 2.21 0.14 -0.65
C LEU A 63 1.10 -0.32 -1.58
N TYR A 64 0.17 0.59 -1.87
CA TYR A 64 -0.92 0.39 -2.82
C TYR A 64 -0.83 1.45 -3.89
N GLY A 65 -0.77 1.06 -5.15
CA GLY A 65 -0.68 2.05 -6.21
C GLY A 65 -0.72 1.48 -7.61
N LEU A 66 -0.76 2.38 -8.58
CA LEU A 66 -0.71 2.06 -10.00
C LEU A 66 0.74 2.15 -10.49
N ALA A 67 1.20 1.10 -11.14
CA ALA A 67 2.54 1.03 -11.69
C ALA A 67 2.57 0.09 -12.88
N GLU A 68 3.58 0.21 -13.72
CA GLU A 68 3.79 -0.70 -14.84
C GLU A 68 4.33 -2.04 -14.36
N HIS A 69 5.10 -2.02 -13.27
CA HIS A 69 5.73 -3.21 -12.73
C HIS A 69 5.77 -3.11 -11.20
N PRO A 70 5.53 -4.22 -10.47
CA PRO A 70 5.52 -4.16 -8.99
C PRO A 70 6.87 -3.78 -8.41
N PHE A 71 7.95 -4.05 -9.11
CA PHE A 71 9.30 -3.71 -8.63
C PHE A 71 9.49 -2.21 -8.45
N GLN A 72 8.76 -1.37 -9.18
CA GLN A 72 8.79 0.08 -8.98
C GLN A 72 8.37 0.44 -7.55
N LEU A 73 7.36 -0.26 -7.00
CA LEU A 73 6.90 -0.05 -5.63
C LEU A 73 7.81 -0.72 -4.62
N ILE A 74 8.27 -1.94 -4.92
CA ILE A 74 9.17 -2.70 -4.05
C ILE A 74 10.47 -1.93 -3.80
N SER A 75 11.06 -1.37 -4.86
CA SER A 75 12.31 -0.62 -4.72
C SER A 75 12.15 0.63 -3.90
N LEU A 76 11.00 1.32 -4.00
CA LEU A 76 10.71 2.47 -3.15
C LEU A 76 10.61 2.07 -1.68
N LEU A 77 9.88 1.00 -1.39
CA LEU A 77 9.72 0.51 -0.03
C LEU A 77 11.07 0.15 0.59
N CYS A 78 11.90 -0.59 -0.14
CA CYS A 78 13.21 -0.99 0.34
C CYS A 78 14.15 0.21 0.50
N LYS A 79 14.08 1.17 -0.42
CA LYS A 79 14.94 2.36 -0.35
C LYS A 79 14.68 3.22 0.89
N TYR A 80 13.41 3.36 1.29
CA TYR A 80 13.03 4.24 2.39
C TYR A 80 12.84 3.52 3.72
N SER A 81 13.04 2.21 3.75
CA SER A 81 13.13 1.42 4.97
C SER A 81 14.57 0.98 5.20
N ASN A 82 14.78 0.14 6.21
CA ASN A 82 16.10 -0.43 6.51
C ASN A 82 16.26 -1.85 5.98
N GLY A 83 15.28 -2.34 5.23
CA GLY A 83 15.30 -3.68 4.66
C GLY A 83 15.95 -3.75 3.29
N THR A 84 16.29 -4.95 2.86
CA THR A 84 16.87 -5.21 1.55
C THR A 84 15.84 -5.89 0.64
N VAL A 85 16.06 -5.79 -0.68
CA VAL A 85 15.20 -6.48 -1.65
C VAL A 85 15.24 -7.99 -1.43
N GLU A 86 16.40 -8.53 -1.09
CA GLU A 86 16.55 -9.96 -0.83
C GLU A 86 15.70 -10.44 0.34
N ASP A 87 15.75 -9.73 1.45
CA ASP A 87 14.92 -10.04 2.62
C ASP A 87 13.44 -9.85 2.32
N PHE A 88 13.10 -8.80 1.56
CA PHE A 88 11.73 -8.55 1.14
C PHE A 88 11.15 -9.73 0.36
N GLN A 89 11.90 -10.25 -0.61
CA GLN A 89 11.44 -11.36 -1.45
C GLN A 89 11.10 -12.62 -0.68
N ARG A 90 11.71 -12.83 0.48
CA ARG A 90 11.48 -14.03 1.30
C ARG A 90 10.14 -14.00 2.02
N VAL A 91 9.65 -12.82 2.38
CA VAL A 91 8.51 -12.69 3.29
C VAL A 91 7.36 -11.90 2.69
N ALA A 92 7.58 -11.26 1.55
CA ALA A 92 6.63 -10.32 0.97
C ALA A 92 5.57 -11.03 0.13
N TYR A 93 4.51 -10.27 -0.13
CA TYR A 93 3.50 -10.63 -1.12
C TYR A 93 3.36 -9.49 -2.12
N VAL A 94 2.89 -9.87 -3.31
CA VAL A 94 2.54 -8.95 -4.38
C VAL A 94 1.17 -9.39 -4.89
N HIS A 95 0.19 -8.50 -4.76
CA HIS A 95 -1.14 -8.71 -5.31
C HIS A 95 -1.35 -7.76 -6.48
N LYS A 96 -2.08 -8.21 -7.48
CA LYS A 96 -2.29 -7.45 -8.72
C LYS A 96 -3.77 -7.34 -9.03
N ASN A 97 -4.22 -6.15 -9.40
CA ASN A 97 -5.58 -5.87 -9.87
C ASN A 97 -6.64 -6.38 -8.88
N ASN A 98 -7.53 -7.29 -9.27
CA ASN A 98 -8.63 -7.76 -8.42
C ASN A 98 -8.14 -8.35 -7.10
N GLU A 99 -7.00 -9.04 -7.09
CA GLU A 99 -6.42 -9.58 -5.86
C GLU A 99 -5.94 -8.45 -4.95
N ALA A 100 -5.37 -7.39 -5.52
CA ALA A 100 -4.94 -6.22 -4.75
C ALA A 100 -6.13 -5.47 -4.17
N VAL A 101 -7.20 -5.32 -4.94
CA VAL A 101 -8.46 -4.72 -4.47
C VAL A 101 -9.02 -5.53 -3.30
N SER A 102 -9.14 -6.84 -3.48
CA SER A 102 -9.63 -7.75 -2.44
C SER A 102 -8.79 -7.66 -1.17
N HIS A 103 -7.47 -7.60 -1.33
CA HIS A 103 -6.55 -7.48 -0.21
C HIS A 103 -6.78 -6.17 0.57
N LEU A 104 -6.93 -5.05 -0.14
CA LEU A 104 -7.19 -3.76 0.51
C LEU A 104 -8.51 -3.78 1.30
N PHE A 105 -9.55 -4.42 0.75
CA PHE A 105 -10.82 -4.58 1.47
C PHE A 105 -10.64 -5.40 2.75
N LYS A 106 -9.90 -6.50 2.69
CA LYS A 106 -9.62 -7.33 3.86
C LYS A 106 -8.85 -6.56 4.93
N VAL A 107 -7.84 -5.80 4.52
CA VAL A 107 -7.04 -4.98 5.43
C VAL A 107 -7.91 -3.89 6.05
N GLY A 108 -8.59 -3.10 5.23
CA GLY A 108 -9.37 -1.94 5.69
C GLY A 108 -10.55 -2.30 6.57
N THR A 109 -11.10 -3.51 6.43
CA THR A 109 -12.23 -3.97 7.25
C THR A 109 -11.78 -4.76 8.49
N GLY A 110 -10.46 -4.91 8.71
CA GLY A 110 -9.93 -5.65 9.84
C GLY A 110 -9.93 -7.16 9.68
N MET A 111 -10.35 -7.67 8.51
CA MET A 111 -10.41 -9.12 8.27
C MET A 111 -9.03 -9.75 8.13
N ASP A 112 -8.02 -8.96 7.78
CA ASP A 112 -6.64 -9.42 7.63
C ASP A 112 -5.76 -9.01 8.82
N SER A 113 -6.37 -8.64 9.95
CA SER A 113 -5.63 -8.22 11.14
C SER A 113 -5.31 -9.40 12.04
N GLN A 114 -4.22 -9.29 12.81
CA GLN A 114 -3.82 -10.29 13.81
C GLN A 114 -4.92 -10.51 14.83
N ILE A 115 -5.62 -9.43 15.19
CA ILE A 115 -6.84 -9.48 16.00
C ILE A 115 -8.00 -9.24 15.02
N LEU A 116 -8.82 -10.28 14.81
CA LEU A 116 -9.94 -10.20 13.89
C LEU A 116 -10.90 -9.08 14.32
N GLY A 117 -11.27 -8.22 13.37
CA GLY A 117 -12.16 -7.10 13.65
C GLY A 117 -11.47 -5.89 14.26
N ASP A 118 -10.14 -5.81 14.17
CA ASP A 118 -9.39 -4.62 14.58
C ASP A 118 -9.70 -3.47 13.63
N PHE A 119 -10.45 -2.49 14.12
CA PHE A 119 -10.91 -1.36 13.32
C PHE A 119 -9.94 -0.17 13.32
N GLU A 120 -8.82 -0.25 14.04
CA GLU A 120 -7.81 0.82 14.02
C GLU A 120 -7.11 0.92 12.68
N ILE A 121 -7.02 -0.19 11.94
CA ILE A 121 -6.36 -0.21 10.63
C ILE A 121 -7.04 0.74 9.64
N ILE A 122 -8.37 0.92 9.73
CA ILE A 122 -9.06 1.83 8.83
C ILE A 122 -8.60 3.29 9.01
N SER A 123 -8.25 3.67 10.24
CA SER A 123 -7.69 5.00 10.49
C SER A 123 -6.35 5.18 9.77
N GLN A 124 -5.54 4.13 9.73
CA GLN A 124 -4.26 4.15 9.01
C GLN A 124 -4.47 4.23 7.50
N VAL A 125 -5.48 3.52 6.98
CA VAL A 125 -5.84 3.62 5.56
C VAL A 125 -6.26 5.05 5.22
N LYS A 126 -7.12 5.66 6.03
CA LYS A 126 -7.57 7.04 5.83
C LYS A 126 -6.40 8.02 5.85
N THR A 127 -5.52 7.90 6.84
CA THR A 127 -4.35 8.76 6.98
C THR A 127 -3.41 8.63 5.78
N GLY A 128 -3.15 7.40 5.36
CA GLY A 128 -2.31 7.13 4.18
C GLY A 128 -2.90 7.70 2.91
N PHE A 129 -4.22 7.61 2.77
CA PHE A 129 -4.92 8.16 1.61
C PHE A 129 -4.88 9.69 1.59
N ILE A 130 -5.07 10.34 2.74
CA ILE A 130 -5.00 11.80 2.85
C ILE A 130 -3.60 12.29 2.46
N SER A 131 -2.56 11.63 2.95
CA SER A 131 -1.17 11.96 2.59
C SER A 131 -0.92 11.82 1.09
N ALA A 132 -1.45 10.76 0.47
CA ALA A 132 -1.34 10.56 -0.97
C ALA A 132 -2.05 11.66 -1.75
N ARG A 133 -3.25 12.04 -1.30
CA ARG A 133 -4.02 13.12 -1.93
C ARG A 133 -3.28 14.46 -1.84
N GLU A 134 -2.72 14.78 -0.69
CA GLU A 134 -1.97 16.03 -0.49
C GLU A 134 -0.75 16.13 -1.42
N LYS A 135 -0.18 14.99 -1.79
CA LYS A 135 0.96 14.92 -2.70
C LYS A 135 0.55 14.69 -4.16
N GLU A 136 -0.76 14.78 -4.43
CA GLU A 136 -1.31 14.55 -5.77
C GLU A 136 -0.96 13.18 -6.35
N LEU A 137 -1.01 12.16 -5.49
CA LEU A 137 -0.76 10.76 -5.84
C LEU A 137 -2.05 9.94 -5.78
N THR A 138 -3.16 10.54 -6.19
CA THR A 138 -4.45 9.85 -6.31
C THR A 138 -5.04 10.12 -7.69
N ASN A 139 -5.97 9.26 -8.11
CA ASN A 139 -6.79 9.46 -9.29
C ASN A 139 -8.22 9.02 -8.98
N ASN A 140 -9.14 9.19 -9.93
CA ASN A 140 -10.54 8.86 -9.71
C ASN A 140 -10.76 7.41 -9.31
N TYR A 141 -10.03 6.50 -9.94
CA TYR A 141 -10.10 5.07 -9.60
C TYR A 141 -9.69 4.83 -8.14
N PHE A 142 -8.55 5.37 -7.74
CA PHE A 142 -8.01 5.17 -6.40
C PHE A 142 -8.94 5.79 -5.35
N GLU A 143 -9.45 6.99 -5.60
CA GLU A 143 -10.36 7.65 -4.66
C GLU A 143 -11.65 6.85 -4.47
N ARG A 144 -12.23 6.35 -5.55
CA ARG A 144 -13.42 5.50 -5.47
C ARG A 144 -13.16 4.21 -4.72
N LEU A 145 -12.02 3.59 -4.97
CA LEU A 145 -11.64 2.35 -4.30
C LEU A 145 -11.51 2.57 -2.79
N VAL A 146 -10.75 3.57 -2.36
CA VAL A 146 -10.54 3.83 -0.93
C VAL A 146 -11.85 4.22 -0.25
N ASN A 147 -12.69 5.03 -0.90
CA ASN A 147 -14.01 5.37 -0.36
C ASN A 147 -14.89 4.14 -0.19
N SER A 148 -14.83 3.19 -1.12
CA SER A 148 -15.56 1.93 -1.03
C SER A 148 -15.10 1.09 0.17
N VAL A 149 -13.79 1.05 0.41
CA VAL A 149 -13.20 0.34 1.55
C VAL A 149 -13.67 1.00 2.87
N ILE A 150 -13.67 2.32 2.93
CA ILE A 150 -14.14 3.06 4.11
C ILE A 150 -15.61 2.75 4.39
N GLN A 151 -16.45 2.74 3.36
CA GLN A 151 -17.87 2.41 3.52
C GLN A 151 -18.07 0.97 3.98
N ALA A 152 -17.31 0.03 3.44
CA ALA A 152 -17.37 -1.37 3.86
C ALA A 152 -16.96 -1.52 5.33
N SER A 153 -15.94 -0.79 5.77
CA SER A 153 -15.50 -0.78 7.16
C SER A 153 -16.60 -0.30 8.10
N LYS A 154 -17.32 0.76 7.71
CA LYS A 154 -18.44 1.29 8.52
C LYS A 154 -19.57 0.27 8.68
N ARG A 155 -19.91 -0.47 7.63
CA ARG A 155 -20.95 -1.50 7.67
C ARG A 155 -20.60 -2.63 8.62
N ILE A 156 -19.36 -3.08 8.61
CA ILE A 156 -18.89 -4.17 9.47
C ILE A 156 -18.84 -3.71 10.93
N LYS A 157 -18.41 -2.49 11.18
CA LYS A 157 -18.28 -1.92 12.52
C LYS A 157 -19.62 -1.73 13.20
N ASN A 158 -20.65 -1.40 12.43
CA ASN A 158 -22.01 -1.18 12.91
C ASN A 158 -22.83 -2.47 12.87
#